data_b3a94f150dd7ddecc0c415be16817d44
#
_entry.id   b3a94f150dd7ddecc0c415be16817d44
#
_cell.length_a   1.000
_cell.length_b   1.000
_cell.length_c   1.000
_cell.angle_alpha   90.00
_cell.angle_beta   90.00
_cell.angle_gamma   90.00
#
_symmetry.space_group_name_H-M   'P 1'
#
loop_
_entity.id
_entity.type
_entity.pdbx_description
1 polymer ?
#
loop_
_entity_poly.entity_id
_entity_poly.type
_entity_poly.pdbx_seq_one_letter_code
_entity_poly.pdbx_strand_id
1 'polypeptide(L)'
;EEMTLEQMFICCVRVNKLPIDDKVVLNYISVVNKELGQECRRDQFKFRKLKGEYQARLEKGMADFDFTKTYFIKVNNNHNGYDFDHKGYPLSYPTRSGSSPKQCIPFNGFNFMPVNPDQAFFIPVSMDDAEKYEKRSRGTGQNGYVSPLVYTVVYLQPLDKYMELPKGKYNVLN
;
A
#
# COMPACT_ATOMS: atom_id res chain seq x y z
N GLU A 1 -14.99 -0.36 2.84
CA GLU A 1 -14.37 -0.15 4.16
C GLU A 1 -12.89 0.17 4.02
N GLU A 2 -12.28 0.84 5.01
CA GLU A 2 -10.83 1.08 5.00
C GLU A 2 -10.07 -0.22 5.25
N MET A 3 -9.13 -0.52 4.36
CA MET A 3 -8.35 -1.76 4.47
C MET A 3 -7.32 -1.64 5.59
N THR A 4 -7.41 -2.51 6.57
CA THR A 4 -6.47 -2.54 7.70
C THR A 4 -5.13 -3.16 7.34
N LEU A 5 -4.08 -2.88 8.13
CA LEU A 5 -2.76 -3.52 7.96
C LEU A 5 -2.84 -5.05 8.06
N GLU A 6 -3.66 -5.55 8.95
CA GLU A 6 -3.89 -7.00 9.11
C GLU A 6 -4.51 -7.60 7.85
N GLN A 7 -5.54 -6.95 7.29
CA GLN A 7 -6.17 -7.39 6.04
C GLN A 7 -5.20 -7.35 4.86
N MET A 8 -4.34 -6.31 4.78
CA MET A 8 -3.30 -6.22 3.73
C MET A 8 -2.32 -7.38 3.83
N PHE A 9 -1.86 -7.70 5.05
CA PHE A 9 -0.94 -8.80 5.28
C PHE A 9 -1.56 -10.15 4.90
N ILE A 10 -2.79 -10.41 5.36
CA ILE A 10 -3.55 -11.62 5.04
C ILE A 10 -3.72 -11.77 3.52
N CYS A 11 -4.14 -10.70 2.85
CA CYS A 11 -4.27 -10.67 1.39
C CYS A 11 -2.94 -10.99 0.70
N CYS A 12 -1.85 -10.35 1.14
CA CYS A 12 -0.51 -10.57 0.59
C CYS A 12 -0.06 -12.03 0.73
N VAL A 13 -0.22 -12.63 1.92
CA VAL A 13 0.15 -14.03 2.17
C VAL A 13 -0.66 -14.97 1.29
N ARG A 14 -1.97 -14.75 1.19
CA ARG A 14 -2.87 -15.59 0.41
C ARG A 14 -2.62 -15.48 -1.10
N VAL A 15 -2.57 -14.26 -1.64
CA VAL A 15 -2.36 -14.01 -3.08
C VAL A 15 -1.02 -14.55 -3.56
N ASN A 16 0.04 -14.35 -2.76
CA ASN A 16 1.39 -14.83 -3.10
C ASN A 16 1.64 -16.29 -2.70
N LYS A 17 0.63 -16.97 -2.14
CA LYS A 17 0.73 -18.36 -1.68
C LYS A 17 1.97 -18.61 -0.80
N LEU A 18 2.26 -17.64 0.08
CA LEU A 18 3.42 -17.73 0.95
C LEU A 18 3.23 -18.86 1.96
N PRO A 19 4.26 -19.70 2.20
CA PRO A 19 4.20 -20.71 3.24
C PRO A 19 4.10 -20.06 4.61
N ILE A 20 3.21 -20.57 5.47
CA ILE A 20 3.04 -20.08 6.84
C ILE A 20 4.13 -20.64 7.72
N ASP A 21 5.36 -20.15 7.54
CA ASP A 21 6.53 -20.48 8.34
C ASP A 21 6.69 -19.52 9.55
N ASP A 22 7.72 -19.76 10.36
CA ASP A 22 8.04 -18.96 11.54
C ASP A 22 8.24 -17.47 11.20
N LYS A 23 8.81 -17.16 10.04
CA LYS A 23 9.05 -15.80 9.58
C LYS A 23 7.74 -15.09 9.25
N VAL A 24 6.84 -15.77 8.54
CA VAL A 24 5.52 -15.23 8.19
C VAL A 24 4.70 -14.99 9.46
N VAL A 25 4.67 -15.95 10.40
CA VAL A 25 3.95 -15.78 11.68
C VAL A 25 4.53 -14.65 12.50
N LEU A 26 5.85 -14.53 12.60
CA LEU A 26 6.51 -13.44 13.34
C LEU A 26 6.22 -12.07 12.75
N ASN A 27 6.18 -11.97 11.41
CA ASN A 27 5.80 -10.74 10.73
C ASN A 27 4.32 -10.42 10.96
N TYR A 28 3.44 -11.41 10.94
CA TYR A 28 2.03 -11.24 11.26
C TYR A 28 1.81 -10.72 12.69
N ILE A 29 2.51 -11.28 13.68
CA ILE A 29 2.50 -10.76 15.06
C ILE A 29 2.89 -9.27 15.05
N SER A 30 3.94 -8.91 14.30
CA SER A 30 4.43 -7.52 14.23
C SER A 30 3.43 -6.56 13.56
N VAL A 31 2.62 -7.06 12.63
CA VAL A 31 1.55 -6.28 11.98
C VAL A 31 0.38 -6.06 12.92
N VAL A 32 -0.04 -7.10 13.65
CA VAL A 32 -1.16 -7.05 14.59
C VAL A 32 -0.79 -6.26 15.85
N ASN A 33 0.42 -6.49 16.37
CA ASN A 33 0.96 -5.81 17.54
C ASN A 33 2.46 -5.60 17.39
N LYS A 34 2.84 -4.36 17.10
CA LYS A 34 4.23 -3.98 16.81
C LYS A 34 5.18 -4.25 17.98
N GLU A 35 4.75 -3.95 19.20
CA GLU A 35 5.57 -4.13 20.41
C GLU A 35 5.79 -5.62 20.68
N LEU A 36 4.73 -6.39 20.65
CA LEU A 36 4.79 -7.84 20.82
C LEU A 36 5.67 -8.51 19.76
N GLY A 37 5.59 -8.04 18.51
CA GLY A 37 6.44 -8.52 17.43
C GLY A 37 7.92 -8.23 17.68
N GLN A 38 8.26 -7.05 18.24
CA GLN A 38 9.63 -6.72 18.63
C GLN A 38 10.13 -7.60 19.80
N GLU A 39 9.28 -7.87 20.77
CA GLU A 39 9.61 -8.77 21.87
C GLU A 39 9.86 -10.20 21.37
N CYS A 40 8.97 -10.73 20.53
CA CYS A 40 9.15 -12.05 19.93
C CYS A 40 10.41 -12.19 19.08
N ARG A 41 10.91 -11.11 18.45
CA ARG A 41 12.18 -11.11 17.74
C ARG A 41 13.39 -11.24 18.68
N ARG A 42 13.27 -10.77 19.91
CA ARG A 42 14.32 -10.80 20.93
C ARG A 42 14.26 -12.05 21.79
N ASP A 43 13.06 -12.61 21.98
CA ASP A 43 12.79 -13.76 22.85
C ASP A 43 12.10 -14.89 22.06
N GLN A 44 12.89 -15.90 21.67
CA GLN A 44 12.40 -17.07 20.96
C GLN A 44 11.42 -17.92 21.78
N PHE A 45 11.55 -17.95 23.12
CA PHE A 45 10.60 -18.70 23.97
C PHE A 45 9.24 -18.04 23.96
N LYS A 46 9.18 -16.71 24.02
CA LYS A 46 7.95 -15.94 23.89
C LYS A 46 7.30 -16.18 22.54
N PHE A 47 8.08 -16.13 21.45
CA PHE A 47 7.58 -16.43 20.11
C PHE A 47 6.97 -17.83 20.05
N ARG A 48 7.67 -18.86 20.53
CA ARG A 48 7.18 -20.25 20.51
C ARG A 48 5.88 -20.44 21.26
N LYS A 49 5.67 -19.74 22.37
CA LYS A 49 4.41 -19.78 23.14
C LYS A 49 3.24 -19.20 22.37
N LEU A 50 3.48 -18.15 21.58
CA LEU A 50 2.44 -17.40 20.87
C LEU A 50 2.22 -17.89 19.43
N LYS A 51 3.21 -18.57 18.85
CA LYS A 51 3.18 -18.99 17.44
C LYS A 51 1.89 -19.70 17.04
N GLY A 52 1.46 -20.71 17.81
CA GLY A 52 0.26 -21.50 17.47
C GLY A 52 -1.01 -20.68 17.41
N GLU A 53 -1.20 -19.76 18.36
CA GLU A 53 -2.35 -18.86 18.39
C GLU A 53 -2.39 -17.93 17.17
N TYR A 54 -1.26 -17.27 16.89
CA TYR A 54 -1.18 -16.31 15.77
C TYR A 54 -1.20 -16.99 14.41
N GLN A 55 -0.65 -18.20 14.32
CA GLN A 55 -0.77 -19.01 13.10
C GLN A 55 -2.24 -19.36 12.82
N ALA A 56 -2.95 -19.86 13.80
CA ALA A 56 -4.37 -20.19 13.64
C ALA A 56 -5.22 -18.95 13.31
N ARG A 57 -4.91 -17.80 13.92
CA ARG A 57 -5.56 -16.53 13.59
C ARG A 57 -5.30 -16.09 12.15
N LEU A 58 -4.06 -16.21 11.66
CA LEU A 58 -3.70 -15.91 10.29
C LEU A 58 -4.41 -16.84 9.30
N GLU A 59 -4.40 -18.15 9.56
CA GLU A 59 -5.07 -19.16 8.72
C GLU A 59 -6.58 -18.89 8.64
N LYS A 60 -7.20 -18.58 9.76
CA LYS A 60 -8.62 -18.18 9.79
C LYS A 60 -8.86 -16.90 9.00
N GLY A 61 -8.05 -15.88 9.21
CA GLY A 61 -8.16 -14.63 8.46
C GLY A 61 -8.02 -14.83 6.95
N MET A 62 -7.12 -15.74 6.52
CA MET A 62 -6.98 -16.11 5.11
C MET A 62 -8.22 -16.84 4.57
N ALA A 63 -8.85 -17.71 5.34
CA ALA A 63 -10.07 -18.40 4.95
C ALA A 63 -11.25 -17.43 4.82
N ASP A 64 -11.37 -16.49 5.75
CA ASP A 64 -12.47 -15.55 5.87
C ASP A 64 -12.30 -14.31 4.98
N PHE A 65 -11.14 -14.11 4.33
CA PHE A 65 -10.88 -12.92 3.52
C PHE A 65 -11.76 -12.86 2.27
N ASP A 66 -12.54 -11.80 2.16
CA ASP A 66 -13.51 -11.60 1.06
C ASP A 66 -12.89 -10.80 -0.10
N PHE A 67 -12.58 -11.49 -1.20
CA PHE A 67 -12.05 -10.88 -2.43
C PHE A 67 -13.12 -10.19 -3.28
N THR A 68 -14.40 -10.35 -2.96
CA THR A 68 -15.49 -9.68 -3.69
C THR A 68 -15.74 -8.27 -3.17
N LYS A 69 -15.22 -7.97 -1.99
CA LYS A 69 -15.42 -6.70 -1.29
C LYS A 69 -14.51 -5.60 -1.83
N THR A 70 -15.07 -4.41 -1.96
CA THR A 70 -14.28 -3.22 -2.26
C THR A 70 -13.77 -2.59 -0.98
N TYR A 71 -12.46 -2.42 -0.92
CA TYR A 71 -11.75 -1.72 0.15
C TYR A 71 -11.31 -0.35 -0.34
N PHE A 72 -10.85 0.51 0.57
CA PHE A 72 -10.12 1.71 0.21
C PHE A 72 -8.90 1.90 1.10
N ILE A 73 -7.89 2.58 0.56
CA ILE A 73 -6.70 3.04 1.27
C ILE A 73 -6.55 4.54 1.05
N LYS A 74 -5.97 5.24 2.03
CA LYS A 74 -5.64 6.66 1.94
C LYS A 74 -4.14 6.79 1.74
N VAL A 75 -3.73 7.34 0.62
CA VAL A 75 -2.32 7.46 0.24
C VAL A 75 -1.94 8.91 0.06
N ASN A 76 -0.79 9.29 0.62
CA ASN A 76 -0.20 10.59 0.35
C ASN A 76 0.58 10.51 -0.97
N ASN A 77 0.25 11.39 -1.89
CA ASN A 77 0.87 11.45 -3.19
C ASN A 77 1.48 12.81 -3.44
N ASN A 78 2.51 12.82 -4.27
CA ASN A 78 2.94 14.02 -4.96
C ASN A 78 2.32 13.99 -6.36
N HIS A 79 1.85 15.13 -6.84
CA HIS A 79 1.51 15.27 -8.25
C HIS A 79 2.61 16.02 -8.97
N ASN A 80 2.80 15.70 -10.24
CA ASN A 80 3.55 16.51 -11.17
C ASN A 80 2.69 17.71 -11.60
N GLY A 81 3.26 18.66 -12.35
CA GLY A 81 2.49 19.79 -12.89
C GLY A 81 1.26 19.33 -13.69
N TYR A 82 0.33 20.24 -13.90
CA TYR A 82 -0.89 19.98 -14.66
C TYR A 82 -0.54 19.60 -16.12
N ASP A 83 -1.07 18.49 -16.57
CA ASP A 83 -0.97 18.02 -17.95
C ASP A 83 -2.14 18.61 -18.76
N PHE A 84 -1.83 19.55 -19.64
CA PHE A 84 -2.84 20.25 -20.46
C PHE A 84 -3.42 19.36 -21.55
N ASP A 85 -2.65 18.40 -22.05
CA ASP A 85 -3.09 17.51 -23.13
C ASP A 85 -4.09 16.48 -22.59
N HIS A 86 -3.83 15.91 -21.43
CA HIS A 86 -4.68 14.91 -20.80
C HIS A 86 -5.68 15.51 -19.78
N LYS A 87 -5.59 16.81 -19.51
CA LYS A 87 -6.48 17.57 -18.60
C LYS A 87 -6.52 17.00 -17.18
N GLY A 88 -5.37 16.99 -16.50
CA GLY A 88 -5.30 16.51 -15.14
C GLY A 88 -3.89 16.50 -14.57
N TYR A 89 -3.75 15.85 -13.41
CA TYR A 89 -2.47 15.73 -12.72
C TYR A 89 -1.95 14.30 -12.75
N PRO A 90 -0.78 14.04 -13.37
CA PRO A 90 -0.07 12.78 -13.18
C PRO A 90 0.37 12.62 -11.73
N LEU A 91 0.08 11.47 -11.13
CA LEU A 91 0.45 11.14 -9.76
C LEU A 91 1.81 10.44 -9.72
N SER A 92 2.63 10.80 -8.74
CA SER A 92 3.81 10.04 -8.37
C SER A 92 3.69 9.58 -6.92
N TYR A 93 3.74 8.28 -6.71
CA TYR A 93 3.74 7.73 -5.37
C TYR A 93 5.17 7.70 -4.83
N PRO A 94 5.44 8.28 -3.64
CA PRO A 94 6.77 8.27 -3.08
C PRO A 94 7.19 6.84 -2.75
N THR A 95 8.16 6.31 -3.48
CA THR A 95 8.78 5.03 -3.18
C THR A 95 9.95 5.25 -2.23
N ARG A 96 9.96 4.58 -1.07
CA ARG A 96 11.03 4.70 -0.06
C ARG A 96 12.39 4.16 -0.55
N SER A 97 12.40 3.38 -1.61
CA SER A 97 13.64 2.89 -2.23
C SER A 97 13.46 2.86 -3.74
N GLY A 98 14.47 3.24 -4.49
CA GLY A 98 14.49 3.22 -5.96
C GLY A 98 14.31 1.83 -6.60
N SER A 99 13.92 0.82 -5.83
CA SER A 99 13.69 -0.56 -6.23
C SER A 99 12.22 -0.93 -6.40
N SER A 100 11.29 -0.03 -6.06
CA SER A 100 9.86 -0.32 -6.29
C SER A 100 9.52 -0.17 -7.77
N PRO A 101 8.68 -1.04 -8.34
CA PRO A 101 8.20 -0.90 -9.71
C PRO A 101 7.55 0.48 -9.90
N LYS A 102 7.85 1.15 -11.02
CA LYS A 102 7.31 2.49 -11.32
C LYS A 102 5.79 2.58 -11.38
N GLN A 103 5.10 1.45 -11.34
CA GLN A 103 3.65 1.32 -11.49
C GLN A 103 2.98 0.66 -10.27
N CYS A 104 3.51 0.86 -9.08
CA CYS A 104 2.87 0.38 -7.85
C CYS A 104 2.50 1.52 -6.91
N ILE A 105 1.48 1.29 -6.10
CA ILE A 105 1.04 2.17 -5.03
C ILE A 105 1.64 1.63 -3.72
N PRO A 106 2.69 2.25 -3.18
CA PRO A 106 3.27 1.84 -1.91
C PRO A 106 2.38 2.34 -0.76
N PHE A 107 2.02 1.44 0.13
CA PHE A 107 1.25 1.78 1.32
C PHE A 107 1.64 0.90 2.51
N ASN A 108 2.15 1.49 3.58
CA ASN A 108 2.51 0.79 4.82
C ASN A 108 3.41 -0.45 4.64
N GLY A 109 4.34 -0.41 3.69
CA GLY A 109 5.26 -1.51 3.40
C GLY A 109 4.74 -2.55 2.40
N PHE A 110 3.50 -2.40 1.93
CA PHE A 110 2.93 -3.19 0.85
C PHE A 110 2.97 -2.42 -0.47
N ASN A 111 3.07 -3.14 -1.58
CA ASN A 111 3.01 -2.58 -2.92
C ASN A 111 1.77 -3.13 -3.62
N PHE A 112 0.84 -2.24 -3.96
CA PHE A 112 -0.35 -2.58 -4.72
C PHE A 112 -0.09 -2.30 -6.20
N MET A 113 -0.28 -3.30 -7.04
CA MET A 113 -0.21 -3.12 -8.50
C MET A 113 -1.62 -2.98 -9.06
N PRO A 114 -2.00 -1.80 -9.57
CA PRO A 114 -3.30 -1.62 -10.19
C PRO A 114 -3.36 -2.37 -11.52
N VAL A 115 -4.51 -2.95 -11.82
CA VAL A 115 -4.77 -3.57 -13.13
C VAL A 115 -4.84 -2.52 -14.23
N ASN A 116 -5.33 -1.32 -13.88
CA ASN A 116 -5.44 -0.17 -14.78
C ASN A 116 -4.51 0.95 -14.31
N PRO A 117 -3.19 0.87 -14.59
CA PRO A 117 -2.22 1.83 -14.09
C PRO A 117 -2.51 3.26 -14.56
N ASP A 118 -2.95 3.47 -15.79
CA ASP A 118 -3.23 4.80 -16.33
C ASP A 118 -4.30 5.54 -15.54
N GLN A 119 -5.31 4.84 -15.04
CA GLN A 119 -6.35 5.41 -14.18
C GLN A 119 -5.87 5.63 -12.74
N ALA A 120 -5.02 4.75 -12.24
CA ALA A 120 -4.53 4.82 -10.86
C ALA A 120 -3.47 5.92 -10.66
N PHE A 121 -2.79 6.33 -11.73
CA PHE A 121 -1.69 7.32 -11.68
C PHE A 121 -2.06 8.66 -12.30
N PHE A 122 -3.34 8.94 -12.45
CA PHE A 122 -3.81 10.18 -13.04
C PHE A 122 -5.09 10.67 -12.36
N ILE A 123 -5.15 11.97 -12.03
CA ILE A 123 -6.37 12.61 -11.52
C ILE A 123 -6.91 13.54 -12.60
N PRO A 124 -8.03 13.22 -13.24
CA PRO A 124 -8.67 14.12 -14.19
C PRO A 124 -9.24 15.34 -13.45
N VAL A 125 -8.85 16.52 -13.86
CA VAL A 125 -9.30 17.80 -13.28
C VAL A 125 -9.52 18.80 -14.39
N SER A 126 -10.64 19.55 -14.33
CA SER A 126 -10.88 20.60 -15.30
C SER A 126 -9.81 21.71 -15.20
N MET A 127 -9.56 22.43 -16.27
CA MET A 127 -8.57 23.52 -16.28
C MET A 127 -8.94 24.62 -15.27
N ASP A 128 -10.22 24.94 -15.17
CA ASP A 128 -10.73 25.97 -14.24
C ASP A 128 -10.52 25.58 -12.76
N ASP A 129 -10.70 24.30 -12.43
CA ASP A 129 -10.49 23.81 -11.07
C ASP A 129 -9.00 23.66 -10.77
N ALA A 130 -8.19 23.27 -11.75
CA ALA A 130 -6.75 23.25 -11.65
C ALA A 130 -6.19 24.66 -11.38
N GLU A 131 -6.66 25.68 -12.09
CA GLU A 131 -6.25 27.07 -11.89
C GLU A 131 -6.60 27.57 -10.48
N LYS A 132 -7.81 27.26 -9.98
CA LYS A 132 -8.21 27.59 -8.62
C LYS A 132 -7.33 26.91 -7.58
N TYR A 133 -7.00 25.65 -7.80
CA TYR A 133 -6.11 24.88 -6.93
C TYR A 133 -4.70 25.46 -6.89
N GLU A 134 -4.09 25.72 -8.05
CA GLU A 134 -2.75 26.29 -8.16
C GLU A 134 -2.66 27.68 -7.49
N LYS A 135 -3.68 28.52 -7.66
CA LYS A 135 -3.74 29.83 -6.99
C LYS A 135 -3.77 29.72 -5.46
N ARG A 136 -4.48 28.72 -4.92
CA ARG A 136 -4.53 28.47 -3.47
C ARG A 136 -3.19 27.94 -2.94
N SER A 137 -2.54 27.06 -3.69
CA SER A 137 -1.29 26.42 -3.30
C SER A 137 -0.11 27.38 -3.24
N ARG A 138 -0.07 28.39 -4.12
CA ARG A 138 1.00 29.40 -4.16
C ARG A 138 1.03 30.36 -2.97
N GLY A 139 -0.07 30.46 -2.20
CA GLY A 139 -0.20 31.37 -1.07
C GLY A 139 0.40 30.90 0.24
N THR A 140 0.88 29.67 0.37
CA THR A 140 1.21 29.04 1.66
C THR A 140 2.70 28.71 1.91
N GLY A 141 3.62 29.00 0.98
CA GLY A 141 5.03 28.63 1.11
C GLY A 141 5.99 29.83 1.15
N GLN A 142 6.92 29.85 2.11
CA GLN A 142 7.98 30.87 2.23
C GLN A 142 8.98 30.88 1.05
N ASN A 143 9.01 29.86 0.18
CA ASN A 143 9.94 29.72 -0.95
C ASN A 143 9.26 29.38 -2.29
N GLY A 144 7.96 29.65 -2.46
CA GLY A 144 7.28 29.54 -3.76
C GLY A 144 7.11 28.13 -4.36
N TYR A 145 7.62 27.10 -3.73
CA TYR A 145 7.45 25.69 -4.12
C TYR A 145 6.94 24.87 -2.96
N VAL A 146 5.65 24.84 -2.78
CA VAL A 146 5.02 23.76 -2.02
C VAL A 146 4.59 22.73 -3.05
N SER A 147 5.25 21.57 -3.07
CA SER A 147 4.68 20.39 -3.73
C SER A 147 3.45 20.00 -2.90
N PRO A 148 2.23 20.25 -3.37
CA PRO A 148 1.06 20.04 -2.51
C PRO A 148 0.90 18.53 -2.35
N LEU A 149 0.92 18.10 -1.08
CA LEU A 149 0.53 16.73 -0.72
C LEU A 149 -0.93 16.55 -1.06
N VAL A 150 -1.22 15.68 -1.99
CA VAL A 150 -2.58 15.28 -2.34
C VAL A 150 -2.91 13.99 -1.60
N TYR A 151 -3.97 14.05 -0.80
CA TYR A 151 -4.53 12.84 -0.21
C TYR A 151 -5.42 12.16 -1.24
N THR A 152 -5.01 10.99 -1.68
CA THR A 152 -5.78 10.19 -2.63
C THR A 152 -6.44 9.03 -1.89
N VAL A 153 -7.75 8.87 -2.08
CA VAL A 153 -8.48 7.69 -1.64
C VAL A 153 -8.51 6.72 -2.82
N VAL A 154 -7.79 5.61 -2.67
CA VAL A 154 -7.75 4.58 -3.70
C VAL A 154 -8.71 3.47 -3.33
N TYR A 155 -9.73 3.25 -4.16
CA TYR A 155 -10.62 2.11 -4.04
C TYR A 155 -10.01 0.92 -4.76
N LEU A 156 -9.95 -0.21 -4.07
CA LEU A 156 -9.34 -1.43 -4.60
C LEU A 156 -10.20 -2.64 -4.28
N GLN A 157 -10.30 -3.51 -5.23
CA GLN A 157 -10.82 -4.86 -5.05
C GLN A 157 -9.63 -5.81 -5.22
N PRO A 158 -9.19 -6.50 -4.17
CA PRO A 158 -8.09 -7.44 -4.26
C PRO A 158 -8.44 -8.57 -5.23
N LEU A 159 -7.49 -8.98 -6.04
CA LEU A 159 -7.65 -10.13 -6.91
C LEU A 159 -7.03 -11.36 -6.26
N ASP A 160 -7.73 -12.47 -6.23
CA ASP A 160 -7.19 -13.78 -5.80
C ASP A 160 -6.32 -14.39 -6.92
N LYS A 161 -5.41 -13.58 -7.46
CA LYS A 161 -4.50 -13.97 -8.53
C LYS A 161 -3.10 -13.42 -8.25
N TYR A 162 -2.14 -14.32 -8.29
CA TYR A 162 -0.74 -13.96 -8.39
C TYR A 162 -0.49 -13.33 -9.77
N MET A 163 0.01 -12.11 -9.81
CA MET A 163 0.59 -11.56 -11.04
C MET A 163 2.07 -11.87 -11.05
N GLU A 164 2.52 -12.68 -12.01
CA GLU A 164 3.95 -12.81 -12.27
C GLU A 164 4.48 -11.44 -12.72
N LEU A 165 5.25 -10.81 -11.84
CA LEU A 165 5.97 -9.61 -12.19
C LEU A 165 7.10 -9.98 -13.15
N PRO A 166 7.41 -9.16 -14.16
CA PRO A 166 8.61 -9.34 -14.97
C PRO A 166 9.80 -9.51 -14.04
N LYS A 167 10.65 -10.51 -14.30
CA LYS A 167 11.77 -10.93 -13.45
C LYS A 167 12.65 -9.74 -13.04
N GLY A 168 12.32 -9.13 -11.91
CA GLY A 168 13.11 -8.14 -11.20
C GLY A 168 13.17 -8.58 -9.75
N LYS A 169 14.30 -8.36 -9.08
CA LYS A 169 14.43 -8.65 -7.63
C LYS A 169 13.50 -7.73 -6.85
N TYR A 170 12.29 -8.17 -6.60
CA TYR A 170 11.34 -7.47 -5.74
C TYR A 170 11.36 -8.14 -4.37
N ASN A 171 11.94 -7.44 -3.39
CA ASN A 171 11.81 -7.83 -1.98
C ASN A 171 10.40 -7.45 -1.52
N VAL A 172 9.48 -8.40 -1.56
CA VAL A 172 8.08 -8.20 -1.17
C VAL A 172 7.90 -8.10 0.35
N LEU A 173 8.94 -8.43 1.13
CA LEU A 173 8.97 -8.31 2.59
C LEU A 173 10.42 -8.08 3.03
N ASN A 174 10.77 -6.85 3.34
CA ASN A 174 11.85 -6.53 4.25
C ASN A 174 11.27 -6.01 5.56
#